data_4c919cd862b190beead7ad0272bf58fc
#
_entry.id   4c919cd862b190beead7ad0272bf58fc
#
_cell.length_a   1.000
_cell.length_b   1.000
_cell.length_c   1.000
_cell.angle_alpha   90.00
_cell.angle_beta   90.00
_cell.angle_gamma   90.00
#
_symmetry.space_group_name_H-M   'P 1'
#
loop_
_entity.id
_entity.type
_entity.pdbx_description
1 polymer ?
#
loop_
_entity_poly.entity_id
_entity_poly.type
_entity_poly.pdbx_seq_one_letter_code
_entity_poly.pdbx_strand_id
1 'polypeptide(L)'
;MTHGELQAQAGPVQVRGTVLTVRPVDAYYAMTLVAPAIAARFRPGQFITLAVGGPDTSMMLSRAFSIHDVRPDHGGTVEFVFAAQGRGTQWLAERRARDVLDVTGPLGRPFPLPRDAANCLLVGGGYGSAPLFALAARLRERGCEVDFLLGASTGDRVFGALTARRTGRSAAITTEDGSLGSRGLVTDLLDQVIHDGRTDVIYACGPMPMLRQITVLARRYDIPVQVAVEEAMACGVGVCMTCVLPVIGSDGITRMSRSCVDGPVYRGEQVRWDDIGTIPFDAFGAPGWEPRAHRAAAVQGRGGQGSAGQAGNGPSADGHTADGPAVAGGAVNLGSPVGAGGSADGPPAGQPGEPAVATGTGQAAATGPAGGPAGGAEQGEGAGAGQVGAAGGGARGRSARRQGHGG
;
A
#
# COMPACT_ATOMS: atom_id res chain seq x y z
N MET A 1 3.47 16.12 -30.81
CA MET A 1 2.30 15.64 -30.04
C MET A 1 1.75 16.80 -29.23
N THR A 2 0.52 17.20 -29.48
CA THR A 2 -0.14 18.31 -28.76
C THR A 2 -0.55 17.86 -27.35
N HIS A 3 -0.74 18.82 -26.43
CA HIS A 3 -1.18 18.54 -25.05
C HIS A 3 -2.49 17.73 -24.98
N GLY A 4 -3.33 17.79 -25.99
CA GLY A 4 -4.56 17.01 -26.14
C GLY A 4 -4.32 15.53 -26.51
N GLU A 5 -3.28 15.22 -27.27
CA GLU A 5 -2.93 13.85 -27.63
C GLU A 5 -2.33 13.07 -26.46
N LEU A 6 -1.64 13.76 -25.53
CA LEU A 6 -1.14 13.17 -24.27
C LEU A 6 -2.27 12.87 -23.28
N GLN A 7 -3.36 13.64 -23.27
CA GLN A 7 -4.53 13.37 -22.42
C GLN A 7 -5.39 12.19 -22.94
N ALA A 8 -5.46 11.97 -24.24
CA ALA A 8 -6.21 10.85 -24.84
C ALA A 8 -5.57 9.47 -24.55
N GLN A 9 -4.29 9.42 -24.14
CA GLN A 9 -3.57 8.18 -23.78
C GLN A 9 -3.53 7.87 -22.29
N ALA A 10 -4.26 8.61 -21.44
CA ALA A 10 -4.14 8.56 -19.98
C ALA A 10 -4.90 7.40 -19.30
N GLY A 11 -5.68 6.61 -20.02
CA GLY A 11 -6.48 5.50 -19.48
C GLY A 11 -5.68 4.21 -19.22
N PRO A 12 -6.25 3.27 -18.45
CA PRO A 12 -5.68 1.95 -18.28
C PRO A 12 -5.65 1.18 -19.60
N VAL A 13 -4.66 0.28 -19.74
CA VAL A 13 -4.52 -0.62 -20.89
C VAL A 13 -4.45 -2.05 -20.41
N GLN A 14 -4.92 -2.98 -21.23
CA GLN A 14 -4.69 -4.40 -21.06
C GLN A 14 -3.60 -4.84 -22.03
N VAL A 15 -2.57 -5.48 -21.51
CA VAL A 15 -1.42 -5.94 -22.29
C VAL A 15 -0.99 -7.34 -21.85
N ARG A 16 -0.27 -8.02 -22.73
CA ARG A 16 0.46 -9.23 -22.37
C ARG A 16 1.86 -8.81 -21.90
N GLY A 17 2.08 -8.85 -20.58
CA GLY A 17 3.38 -8.54 -19.98
C GLY A 17 4.29 -9.77 -19.96
N THR A 18 5.55 -9.62 -20.31
CA THR A 18 6.53 -10.69 -20.23
C THR A 18 7.27 -10.62 -18.91
N VAL A 19 7.31 -11.72 -18.17
CA VAL A 19 8.10 -11.82 -16.92
C VAL A 19 9.59 -11.70 -17.27
N LEU A 20 10.23 -10.70 -16.67
CA LEU A 20 11.67 -10.51 -16.74
C LEU A 20 12.36 -11.27 -15.60
N THR A 21 11.89 -11.05 -14.36
CA THR A 21 12.41 -11.71 -13.16
C THR A 21 11.30 -11.96 -12.14
N VAL A 22 11.46 -13.04 -11.39
CA VAL A 22 10.79 -13.27 -10.10
C VAL A 22 11.88 -13.63 -9.11
N ARG A 23 11.99 -12.87 -8.03
CA ARG A 23 13.05 -13.08 -7.03
C ARG A 23 12.50 -12.97 -5.62
N PRO A 24 12.98 -13.80 -4.68
CA PRO A 24 12.68 -13.58 -3.26
C PRO A 24 13.34 -12.28 -2.78
N VAL A 25 12.65 -11.57 -1.89
CA VAL A 25 13.13 -10.38 -1.18
C VAL A 25 12.63 -10.49 0.25
N ASP A 26 13.50 -10.93 1.15
CA ASP A 26 13.16 -11.21 2.53
C ASP A 26 11.92 -12.15 2.62
N ALA A 27 10.86 -11.78 3.32
CA ALA A 27 9.62 -12.55 3.42
C ALA A 27 8.70 -12.46 2.19
N TYR A 28 9.13 -11.80 1.10
CA TYR A 28 8.30 -11.45 -0.06
C TYR A 28 8.91 -11.90 -1.37
N TYR A 29 8.19 -11.63 -2.46
CA TYR A 29 8.67 -11.78 -3.84
C TYR A 29 8.56 -10.44 -4.56
N ALA A 30 9.57 -10.12 -5.35
CA ALA A 30 9.51 -9.03 -6.32
C ALA A 30 9.43 -9.62 -7.72
N MET A 31 8.45 -9.16 -8.50
CA MET A 31 8.29 -9.54 -9.91
C MET A 31 8.44 -8.32 -10.79
N THR A 32 9.27 -8.44 -11.80
CA THR A 32 9.46 -7.43 -12.85
C THR A 32 8.88 -7.93 -14.16
N LEU A 33 8.00 -7.14 -14.75
CA LEU A 33 7.38 -7.40 -16.06
C LEU A 33 7.84 -6.38 -17.10
N VAL A 34 7.99 -6.80 -18.33
CA VAL A 34 8.10 -5.92 -19.50
C VAL A 34 6.68 -5.56 -19.94
N ALA A 35 6.26 -4.33 -19.67
CA ALA A 35 4.95 -3.79 -19.99
C ALA A 35 5.03 -2.28 -20.33
N PRO A 36 5.64 -1.90 -21.48
CA PRO A 36 5.99 -0.52 -21.79
C PRO A 36 4.80 0.44 -21.76
N ALA A 37 3.65 -0.02 -22.25
CA ALA A 37 2.45 0.80 -22.30
C ALA A 37 1.91 1.14 -20.90
N ILE A 38 2.14 0.30 -19.88
CA ILE A 38 1.80 0.58 -18.49
C ILE A 38 2.86 1.47 -17.86
N ALA A 39 4.14 1.14 -18.04
CA ALA A 39 5.25 1.90 -17.46
C ALA A 39 5.24 3.37 -17.87
N ALA A 40 4.93 3.66 -19.15
CA ALA A 40 4.85 5.03 -19.68
C ALA A 40 3.70 5.88 -19.09
N ARG A 41 2.66 5.23 -18.54
CA ARG A 41 1.46 5.90 -18.01
C ARG A 41 1.42 5.95 -16.49
N PHE A 42 2.29 5.24 -15.82
CA PHE A 42 2.30 5.09 -14.38
C PHE A 42 2.48 6.42 -13.64
N ARG A 43 1.77 6.54 -12.54
CA ARG A 43 1.97 7.57 -11.51
C ARG A 43 1.95 6.90 -10.12
N PRO A 44 2.79 7.36 -9.17
CA PRO A 44 2.87 6.75 -7.83
C PRO A 44 1.52 6.63 -7.13
N GLY A 45 1.26 5.48 -6.52
CA GLY A 45 -0.01 5.15 -5.87
C GLY A 45 -0.97 4.33 -6.75
N GLN A 46 -0.66 4.17 -8.04
CA GLN A 46 -1.42 3.30 -8.92
C GLN A 46 -1.01 1.84 -8.81
N PHE A 47 -1.87 0.95 -9.27
CA PHE A 47 -1.70 -0.50 -9.21
C PHE A 47 -1.96 -1.15 -10.57
N ILE A 48 -1.67 -2.44 -10.65
CA ILE A 48 -2.02 -3.31 -11.79
C ILE A 48 -2.87 -4.47 -11.31
N THR A 49 -3.63 -5.07 -12.21
CA THR A 49 -4.22 -6.39 -11.98
C THR A 49 -3.59 -7.41 -12.92
N LEU A 50 -3.33 -8.61 -12.40
CA LEU A 50 -2.76 -9.74 -13.10
C LEU A 50 -3.75 -10.89 -13.11
N ALA A 51 -4.02 -11.44 -14.28
CA ALA A 51 -4.67 -12.74 -14.38
C ALA A 51 -3.72 -13.81 -13.84
N VAL A 52 -4.24 -14.67 -12.97
CA VAL A 52 -3.49 -15.75 -12.33
C VAL A 52 -4.07 -17.10 -12.69
N GLY A 53 -3.22 -18.12 -12.71
CA GLY A 53 -3.59 -19.45 -13.16
C GLY A 53 -3.41 -19.59 -14.67
N GLY A 54 -3.94 -20.66 -15.22
CA GLY A 54 -3.93 -20.95 -16.64
C GLY A 54 -5.27 -21.56 -17.04
N PRO A 55 -5.44 -22.02 -18.27
CA PRO A 55 -6.68 -22.59 -18.77
C PRO A 55 -7.19 -23.78 -17.94
N ASP A 56 -6.28 -24.47 -17.25
CA ASP A 56 -6.58 -25.68 -16.46
C ASP A 56 -6.83 -25.41 -14.98
N THR A 57 -6.99 -24.13 -14.58
CA THR A 57 -7.21 -23.76 -13.19
C THR A 57 -8.59 -23.14 -12.97
N SER A 58 -9.10 -23.25 -11.74
CA SER A 58 -10.34 -22.58 -11.30
C SER A 58 -10.10 -21.15 -10.77
N MET A 59 -8.91 -20.56 -10.98
CA MET A 59 -8.58 -19.22 -10.53
C MET A 59 -9.11 -18.18 -11.52
N MET A 60 -10.33 -17.71 -11.28
CA MET A 60 -11.03 -16.79 -12.20
C MET A 60 -10.72 -15.31 -11.94
N LEU A 61 -10.38 -14.93 -10.70
CA LEU A 61 -10.19 -13.53 -10.34
C LEU A 61 -8.74 -13.12 -10.49
N SER A 62 -8.53 -11.93 -11.06
CA SER A 62 -7.23 -11.30 -11.11
C SER A 62 -6.74 -10.91 -9.71
N ARG A 63 -5.44 -10.67 -9.57
CA ARG A 63 -4.83 -10.14 -8.34
C ARG A 63 -4.35 -8.74 -8.57
N ALA A 64 -4.68 -7.84 -7.63
CA ALA A 64 -4.26 -6.45 -7.64
C ALA A 64 -2.92 -6.29 -6.90
N PHE A 65 -1.99 -5.55 -7.49
CA PHE A 65 -0.69 -5.25 -6.89
C PHE A 65 -0.32 -3.80 -7.10
N SER A 66 0.03 -3.12 -6.03
CA SER A 66 0.60 -1.77 -6.11
C SER A 66 1.92 -1.81 -6.88
N ILE A 67 2.12 -0.86 -7.78
CA ILE A 67 3.37 -0.74 -8.53
C ILE A 67 4.44 -0.17 -7.60
N HIS A 68 5.57 -0.89 -7.51
CA HIS A 68 6.73 -0.50 -6.70
C HIS A 68 7.67 0.43 -7.46
N ASP A 69 8.05 0.03 -8.68
CA ASP A 69 8.99 0.77 -9.53
C ASP A 69 8.62 0.62 -11.01
N VAL A 70 8.99 1.60 -11.79
CA VAL A 70 8.89 1.56 -13.25
C VAL A 70 10.15 2.12 -13.89
N ARG A 71 10.56 1.52 -15.01
CA ARG A 71 11.69 2.01 -15.80
C ARG A 71 11.29 2.14 -17.27
N PRO A 72 10.66 3.26 -17.65
CA PRO A 72 10.19 3.47 -19.02
C PRO A 72 11.32 3.40 -20.04
N ASP A 73 12.49 3.97 -19.71
CA ASP A 73 13.66 4.08 -20.60
C ASP A 73 14.49 2.78 -20.70
N HIS A 74 14.22 1.80 -19.82
CA HIS A 74 14.92 0.52 -19.78
C HIS A 74 13.99 -0.64 -20.16
N GLY A 75 13.43 -0.58 -21.38
CA GLY A 75 12.54 -1.60 -21.90
C GLY A 75 11.10 -1.54 -21.40
N GLY A 76 10.72 -0.47 -20.67
CA GLY A 76 9.36 -0.29 -20.17
C GLY A 76 8.98 -1.33 -19.13
N THR A 77 9.77 -1.48 -18.08
CA THR A 77 9.52 -2.46 -17.02
C THR A 77 8.64 -1.90 -15.91
N VAL A 78 7.86 -2.79 -15.30
CA VAL A 78 7.02 -2.56 -14.12
C VAL A 78 7.38 -3.59 -13.07
N GLU A 79 7.72 -3.15 -11.88
CA GLU A 79 8.02 -4.02 -10.73
C GLU A 79 6.95 -3.86 -9.64
N PHE A 80 6.56 -4.97 -9.03
CA PHE A 80 5.67 -5.01 -7.87
C PHE A 80 6.13 -6.07 -6.86
N VAL A 81 5.69 -5.90 -5.61
CA VAL A 81 6.08 -6.77 -4.49
C VAL A 81 4.85 -7.44 -3.92
N PHE A 82 4.96 -8.71 -3.56
CA PHE A 82 3.84 -9.48 -3.02
C PHE A 82 4.29 -10.58 -2.05
N ALA A 83 3.38 -10.99 -1.18
CA ALA A 83 3.53 -12.17 -0.32
C ALA A 83 2.85 -13.39 -0.99
N ALA A 84 3.51 -14.53 -1.00
CA ALA A 84 2.96 -15.78 -1.54
C ALA A 84 2.06 -16.48 -0.51
N GLN A 85 0.92 -15.84 -0.15
CA GLN A 85 0.03 -16.30 0.92
C GLN A 85 -1.12 -17.21 0.44
N GLY A 86 -1.57 -17.03 -0.81
CA GLY A 86 -2.69 -17.77 -1.38
C GLY A 86 -2.34 -18.41 -2.72
N ARG A 87 -3.21 -19.31 -3.21
CA ARG A 87 -2.97 -20.08 -4.45
C ARG A 87 -2.53 -19.21 -5.65
N GLY A 88 -3.17 -18.04 -5.84
CA GLY A 88 -2.82 -17.16 -6.95
C GLY A 88 -1.45 -16.50 -6.80
N THR A 89 -1.06 -16.07 -5.60
CA THR A 89 0.26 -15.48 -5.33
C THR A 89 1.36 -16.53 -5.26
N GLN A 90 1.06 -17.75 -4.80
CA GLN A 90 1.97 -18.90 -4.91
C GLN A 90 2.24 -19.23 -6.37
N TRP A 91 1.18 -19.31 -7.21
CA TRP A 91 1.34 -19.52 -8.64
C TRP A 91 2.20 -18.42 -9.29
N LEU A 92 2.05 -17.15 -8.89
CA LEU A 92 2.90 -16.06 -9.39
C LEU A 92 4.38 -16.22 -8.97
N ALA A 93 4.64 -16.68 -7.74
CA ALA A 93 6.00 -16.91 -7.23
C ALA A 93 6.74 -18.00 -8.02
N GLU A 94 6.02 -18.93 -8.67
CA GLU A 94 6.56 -20.00 -9.49
C GLU A 94 6.83 -19.57 -10.95
N ARG A 95 6.46 -18.36 -11.35
CA ARG A 95 6.67 -17.88 -12.72
C ARG A 95 8.15 -17.72 -13.01
N ARG A 96 8.49 -17.86 -14.28
CA ARG A 96 9.88 -17.80 -14.77
C ARG A 96 10.05 -16.71 -15.82
N ALA A 97 11.26 -16.29 -16.02
CA ALA A 97 11.57 -15.38 -17.12
C ALA A 97 11.02 -15.91 -18.45
N ARG A 98 10.43 -15.02 -19.25
CA ARG A 98 9.72 -15.25 -20.51
C ARG A 98 8.29 -15.79 -20.36
N ASP A 99 7.80 -16.13 -19.17
CA ASP A 99 6.35 -16.36 -18.99
C ASP A 99 5.59 -15.11 -19.40
N VAL A 100 4.39 -15.30 -19.94
CA VAL A 100 3.54 -14.20 -20.39
C VAL A 100 2.29 -14.14 -19.53
N LEU A 101 1.98 -12.96 -18.97
CA LEU A 101 0.84 -12.71 -18.10
C LEU A 101 -0.06 -11.65 -18.71
N ASP A 102 -1.37 -11.80 -18.57
CA ASP A 102 -2.32 -10.74 -18.89
C ASP A 102 -2.34 -9.73 -17.77
N VAL A 103 -2.02 -8.48 -18.09
CA VAL A 103 -1.86 -7.37 -17.15
C VAL A 103 -2.76 -6.23 -17.56
N THR A 104 -3.54 -5.70 -16.61
CA THR A 104 -4.32 -4.48 -16.81
C THR A 104 -3.81 -3.38 -15.90
N GLY A 105 -3.55 -2.19 -16.46
CA GLY A 105 -3.05 -1.05 -15.70
C GLY A 105 -2.59 0.12 -16.57
N PRO A 106 -2.05 1.19 -15.96
CA PRO A 106 -2.13 1.45 -14.52
C PRO A 106 -3.56 1.78 -14.10
N LEU A 107 -3.98 1.30 -12.95
CA LEU A 107 -5.33 1.43 -12.40
C LEU A 107 -5.31 2.34 -11.16
N GLY A 108 -6.46 2.90 -10.85
CA GLY A 108 -6.65 3.71 -9.66
C GLY A 108 -6.11 5.14 -9.77
N ARG A 109 -6.38 5.93 -8.73
CA ARG A 109 -5.91 7.32 -8.61
C ARG A 109 -4.54 7.37 -7.94
N PRO A 110 -3.61 8.16 -8.48
CA PRO A 110 -2.28 8.32 -7.90
C PRO A 110 -2.33 9.18 -6.63
N PHE A 111 -1.24 9.16 -5.86
CA PHE A 111 -1.02 10.12 -4.78
C PHE A 111 -1.01 11.55 -5.32
N PRO A 112 -1.74 12.47 -4.69
CA PRO A 112 -1.60 13.89 -4.98
C PRO A 112 -0.23 14.37 -4.49
N LEU A 113 0.47 15.12 -5.32
CA LEU A 113 1.76 15.70 -4.96
C LEU A 113 1.58 17.13 -4.44
N PRO A 114 2.40 17.60 -3.48
CA PRO A 114 2.38 18.98 -3.02
C PRO A 114 2.62 19.95 -4.19
N ARG A 115 2.04 21.14 -4.13
CA ARG A 115 2.27 22.19 -5.14
C ARG A 115 3.69 22.76 -5.01
N ASP A 116 4.11 23.00 -3.79
CA ASP A 116 5.42 23.56 -3.42
C ASP A 116 6.26 22.50 -2.71
N ALA A 117 7.53 22.79 -2.50
CA ALA A 117 8.41 21.92 -1.70
C ALA A 117 7.88 21.79 -0.27
N ALA A 118 7.86 20.57 0.24
CA ALA A 118 7.28 20.23 1.54
C ALA A 118 8.08 19.12 2.22
N ASN A 119 7.96 19.03 3.54
CA ASN A 119 8.46 17.91 4.32
C ASN A 119 7.42 16.78 4.31
N CYS A 120 7.72 15.71 3.62
CA CYS A 120 6.83 14.58 3.39
C CYS A 120 7.23 13.39 4.24
N LEU A 121 6.34 12.91 5.10
CA LEU A 121 6.54 11.68 5.86
C LEU A 121 5.84 10.51 5.14
N LEU A 122 6.61 9.48 4.79
CA LEU A 122 6.13 8.26 4.15
C LEU A 122 6.06 7.14 5.18
N VAL A 123 4.86 6.69 5.53
CA VAL A 123 4.63 5.67 6.55
C VAL A 123 4.19 4.36 5.89
N GLY A 124 5.01 3.32 6.03
CA GLY A 124 4.79 2.02 5.38
C GLY A 124 4.66 0.86 6.34
N GLY A 125 3.68 -0.03 6.11
CA GLY A 125 3.48 -1.27 6.87
C GLY A 125 3.78 -2.50 6.02
N GLY A 126 4.81 -3.29 6.39
CA GLY A 126 5.23 -4.47 5.64
C GLY A 126 5.53 -4.17 4.17
N TYR A 127 5.09 -5.05 3.24
CA TYR A 127 5.24 -4.81 1.80
C TYR A 127 4.32 -3.69 1.27
N GLY A 128 3.36 -3.20 2.07
CA GLY A 128 2.59 -2.00 1.74
C GLY A 128 3.48 -0.74 1.61
N SER A 129 4.72 -0.75 2.13
CA SER A 129 5.70 0.31 1.86
C SER A 129 6.17 0.38 0.40
N ALA A 130 6.00 -0.69 -0.39
CA ALA A 130 6.54 -0.79 -1.74
C ALA A 130 6.16 0.39 -2.68
N PRO A 131 4.90 0.85 -2.78
CA PRO A 131 4.53 1.97 -3.64
C PRO A 131 5.07 3.32 -3.16
N LEU A 132 5.50 3.44 -1.91
CA LEU A 132 6.02 4.68 -1.35
C LEU A 132 7.41 5.04 -1.91
N PHE A 133 8.18 4.09 -2.42
CA PHE A 133 9.50 4.36 -2.99
C PHE A 133 9.41 5.09 -4.34
N ALA A 134 8.48 4.71 -5.21
CA ALA A 134 8.20 5.46 -6.43
C ALA A 134 7.66 6.88 -6.12
N LEU A 135 6.85 7.00 -5.07
CA LEU A 135 6.40 8.31 -4.59
C LEU A 135 7.55 9.15 -4.07
N ALA A 136 8.45 8.57 -3.26
CA ALA A 136 9.62 9.26 -2.72
C ALA A 136 10.51 9.84 -3.82
N ALA A 137 10.77 9.06 -4.88
CA ALA A 137 11.53 9.53 -6.03
C ALA A 137 10.86 10.77 -6.65
N ARG A 138 9.55 10.71 -6.84
CA ARG A 138 8.78 11.81 -7.46
C ARG A 138 8.69 13.06 -6.58
N LEU A 139 8.57 12.88 -5.25
CA LEU A 139 8.59 14.00 -4.30
C LEU A 139 9.94 14.70 -4.31
N ARG A 140 11.04 13.95 -4.31
CA ARG A 140 12.40 14.52 -4.36
C ARG A 140 12.68 15.27 -5.66
N GLU A 141 12.22 14.77 -6.80
CA GLU A 141 12.30 15.49 -8.09
C GLU A 141 11.59 16.85 -8.03
N ARG A 142 10.62 17.03 -7.11
CA ARG A 142 9.91 18.29 -6.88
C ARG A 142 10.54 19.15 -5.79
N GLY A 143 11.71 18.75 -5.26
CA GLY A 143 12.40 19.46 -4.19
C GLY A 143 11.82 19.26 -2.80
N CYS A 144 10.96 18.23 -2.60
CA CYS A 144 10.46 17.89 -1.27
C CYS A 144 11.51 17.11 -0.47
N GLU A 145 11.51 17.35 0.84
CA GLU A 145 12.23 16.52 1.79
C GLU A 145 11.39 15.28 2.12
N VAL A 146 12.03 14.13 2.22
CA VAL A 146 11.33 12.84 2.42
C VAL A 146 11.90 12.13 3.63
N ASP A 147 11.06 11.86 4.60
CA ASP A 147 11.33 10.99 5.74
C ASP A 147 10.54 9.70 5.63
N PHE A 148 11.11 8.61 6.13
CA PHE A 148 10.43 7.31 6.17
C PHE A 148 10.19 6.86 7.60
N LEU A 149 9.01 6.27 7.84
CA LEU A 149 8.68 5.50 9.02
C LEU A 149 8.13 4.15 8.56
N LEU A 150 8.92 3.09 8.71
CA LEU A 150 8.58 1.76 8.23
C LEU A 150 8.40 0.81 9.41
N GLY A 151 7.38 -0.03 9.33
CA GLY A 151 7.15 -1.03 10.36
C GLY A 151 6.62 -2.35 9.81
N ALA A 152 6.82 -3.41 10.59
CA ALA A 152 6.28 -4.73 10.33
C ALA A 152 6.24 -5.55 11.64
N SER A 153 5.68 -6.77 11.59
CA SER A 153 5.70 -7.67 12.73
C SER A 153 7.12 -8.15 13.08
N THR A 154 7.96 -8.39 12.07
CA THR A 154 9.33 -8.90 12.20
C THR A 154 10.26 -8.19 11.22
N GLY A 155 11.57 -8.25 11.45
CA GLY A 155 12.58 -7.58 10.64
C GLY A 155 12.61 -8.04 9.18
N ASP A 156 12.40 -9.33 8.90
CA ASP A 156 12.30 -9.90 7.56
C ASP A 156 11.04 -9.46 6.80
N ARG A 157 10.06 -8.90 7.51
CA ARG A 157 8.84 -8.31 6.92
C ARG A 157 8.91 -6.81 6.72
N VAL A 158 9.99 -6.14 7.10
CA VAL A 158 10.20 -4.72 6.79
C VAL A 158 10.73 -4.59 5.37
N PHE A 159 9.85 -4.30 4.42
CA PHE A 159 10.27 -4.12 3.04
C PHE A 159 10.96 -2.76 2.84
N GLY A 160 12.13 -2.79 2.19
CA GLY A 160 12.82 -1.60 1.70
C GLY A 160 13.57 -0.77 2.75
N ALA A 161 13.84 -1.30 3.95
CA ALA A 161 14.55 -0.60 5.04
C ALA A 161 15.86 0.05 4.59
N LEU A 162 16.68 -0.67 3.82
CA LEU A 162 17.95 -0.15 3.31
C LEU A 162 17.75 0.96 2.27
N THR A 163 16.78 0.80 1.40
CA THR A 163 16.43 1.82 0.39
C THR A 163 15.93 3.09 1.06
N ALA A 164 15.06 2.97 2.08
CA ALA A 164 14.59 4.12 2.85
C ALA A 164 15.73 4.91 3.50
N ARG A 165 16.70 4.21 4.11
CA ARG A 165 17.89 4.84 4.70
C ARG A 165 18.81 5.54 3.69
N ARG A 166 18.83 5.06 2.44
CA ARG A 166 19.67 5.65 1.37
C ARG A 166 18.99 6.81 0.65
N THR A 167 17.68 6.80 0.56
CA THR A 167 16.92 7.74 -0.25
C THR A 167 16.17 8.79 0.55
N GLY A 168 15.85 8.51 1.81
CA GLY A 168 15.22 9.46 2.72
C GLY A 168 16.23 10.41 3.34
N ARG A 169 15.75 11.57 3.78
CA ARG A 169 16.48 12.45 4.70
C ARG A 169 16.69 11.74 6.04
N SER A 170 15.66 11.05 6.51
CA SER A 170 15.70 10.15 7.67
C SER A 170 14.87 8.88 7.41
N ALA A 171 15.15 7.83 8.18
CA ALA A 171 14.37 6.59 8.15
C ALA A 171 14.31 5.96 9.54
N ALA A 172 13.15 6.01 10.16
CA ALA A 172 12.83 5.29 11.38
C ALA A 172 12.20 3.93 11.04
N ILE A 173 12.57 2.89 11.78
CA ILE A 173 12.09 1.53 11.58
C ILE A 173 11.60 0.97 12.90
N THR A 174 10.43 0.31 12.87
CA THR A 174 9.87 -0.42 14.02
C THR A 174 9.56 -1.86 13.65
N THR A 175 9.68 -2.76 14.60
CA THR A 175 9.15 -4.12 14.51
C THR A 175 8.47 -4.49 15.82
N GLU A 176 7.36 -5.22 15.74
CA GLU A 176 6.59 -5.58 16.93
C GLU A 176 7.42 -6.48 17.87
N ASP A 177 8.24 -7.34 17.30
CA ASP A 177 9.14 -8.24 18.04
C ASP A 177 10.48 -7.61 18.46
N GLY A 178 10.84 -6.44 17.92
CA GLY A 178 12.11 -5.75 18.15
C GLY A 178 13.30 -6.32 17.37
N SER A 179 13.07 -7.17 16.37
CA SER A 179 14.15 -7.80 15.58
C SER A 179 14.85 -6.83 14.64
N LEU A 180 14.23 -5.68 14.31
CA LEU A 180 14.84 -4.60 13.53
C LEU A 180 14.32 -3.23 13.96
N GLY A 181 15.22 -2.30 14.26
CA GLY A 181 14.87 -0.94 14.68
C GLY A 181 14.33 -0.88 16.11
N SER A 182 13.35 -0.01 16.36
CA SER A 182 12.68 0.10 17.66
C SER A 182 11.58 -0.97 17.79
N ARG A 183 11.42 -1.53 19.00
CA ARG A 183 10.31 -2.44 19.25
C ARG A 183 9.01 -1.65 19.38
N GLY A 184 7.97 -2.08 18.66
CA GLY A 184 6.64 -1.47 18.69
C GLY A 184 6.02 -1.26 17.32
N LEU A 185 4.91 -0.54 17.29
CA LEU A 185 4.18 -0.19 16.07
C LEU A 185 4.72 1.12 15.48
N VAL A 186 4.45 1.38 14.19
CA VAL A 186 4.80 2.66 13.55
C VAL A 186 4.13 3.84 14.27
N THR A 187 2.96 3.62 14.82
CA THR A 187 2.22 4.65 15.56
C THR A 187 2.89 5.09 16.87
N ASP A 188 3.74 4.25 17.44
CA ASP A 188 4.45 4.57 18.70
C ASP A 188 5.55 5.61 18.48
N LEU A 189 6.13 5.66 17.27
CA LEU A 189 7.14 6.65 16.89
C LEU A 189 6.58 7.83 16.09
N LEU A 190 5.29 7.79 15.71
CA LEU A 190 4.72 8.74 14.76
C LEU A 190 4.82 10.18 15.27
N ASP A 191 4.46 10.43 16.54
CA ASP A 191 4.50 11.75 17.15
C ASP A 191 5.92 12.33 17.13
N GLN A 192 6.93 11.52 17.49
CA GLN A 192 8.34 11.93 17.46
C GLN A 192 8.79 12.25 16.05
N VAL A 193 8.51 11.37 15.08
CA VAL A 193 8.96 11.55 13.69
C VAL A 193 8.29 12.75 13.03
N ILE A 194 7.02 13.02 13.33
CA ILE A 194 6.32 14.23 12.88
C ILE A 194 7.02 15.49 13.39
N HIS A 195 7.33 15.53 14.67
CA HIS A 195 7.98 16.67 15.31
C HIS A 195 9.39 16.91 14.76
N ASP A 196 10.23 15.85 14.73
CA ASP A 196 11.62 15.94 14.30
C ASP A 196 11.72 16.28 12.79
N GLY A 197 10.82 15.73 11.98
CA GLY A 197 10.73 15.94 10.53
C GLY A 197 10.08 17.26 10.13
N ARG A 198 9.42 17.99 11.05
CA ARG A 198 8.57 19.16 10.73
C ARG A 198 7.62 18.82 9.58
N THR A 199 6.92 17.70 9.71
CA THR A 199 6.10 17.11 8.65
C THR A 199 4.96 18.02 8.22
N ASP A 200 4.85 18.27 6.92
CA ASP A 200 3.76 19.05 6.31
C ASP A 200 2.64 18.15 5.76
N VAL A 201 2.99 16.93 5.35
CA VAL A 201 2.03 15.96 4.79
C VAL A 201 2.49 14.53 5.05
N ILE A 202 1.54 13.64 5.34
CA ILE A 202 1.79 12.21 5.52
C ILE A 202 1.22 11.43 4.33
N TYR A 203 2.00 10.49 3.80
CA TYR A 203 1.59 9.48 2.85
C TYR A 203 1.74 8.12 3.49
N ALA A 204 0.65 7.35 3.56
CA ALA A 204 0.65 6.08 4.25
C ALA A 204 0.14 4.94 3.36
N CYS A 205 0.77 3.77 3.44
CA CYS A 205 0.33 2.55 2.77
C CYS A 205 0.65 1.32 3.64
N GLY A 206 -0.33 0.45 3.84
CA GLY A 206 -0.23 -0.73 4.68
C GLY A 206 -1.58 -1.14 5.27
N PRO A 207 -1.60 -1.96 6.32
CA PRO A 207 -2.83 -2.49 6.90
C PRO A 207 -3.83 -1.41 7.31
N MET A 208 -5.11 -1.66 7.05
CA MET A 208 -6.20 -0.70 7.33
C MET A 208 -6.23 -0.17 8.77
N PRO A 209 -6.00 -0.99 9.83
CA PRO A 209 -5.90 -0.48 11.19
C PRO A 209 -4.76 0.52 11.40
N MET A 210 -3.61 0.30 10.75
CA MET A 210 -2.47 1.23 10.78
C MET A 210 -2.84 2.57 10.15
N LEU A 211 -3.45 2.54 8.95
CA LEU A 211 -3.88 3.76 8.23
C LEU A 211 -4.88 4.58 9.05
N ARG A 212 -5.83 3.91 9.71
CA ARG A 212 -6.78 4.54 10.64
C ARG A 212 -6.07 5.26 11.78
N GLN A 213 -5.16 4.57 12.46
CA GLN A 213 -4.43 5.14 13.61
C GLN A 213 -3.56 6.32 13.20
N ILE A 214 -2.83 6.21 12.08
CA ILE A 214 -2.04 7.33 11.55
C ILE A 214 -2.93 8.54 11.29
N THR A 215 -4.10 8.34 10.68
CA THR A 215 -5.05 9.42 10.41
C THR A 215 -5.55 10.08 11.70
N VAL A 216 -5.87 9.29 12.73
CA VAL A 216 -6.33 9.80 14.03
C VAL A 216 -5.23 10.60 14.73
N LEU A 217 -4.00 10.11 14.73
CA LEU A 217 -2.86 10.78 15.37
C LEU A 217 -2.49 12.08 14.65
N ALA A 218 -2.42 12.08 13.32
CA ALA A 218 -2.05 13.24 12.52
C ALA A 218 -3.02 14.42 12.68
N ARG A 219 -4.30 14.16 12.98
CA ARG A 219 -5.30 15.21 13.30
C ARG A 219 -4.89 16.10 14.47
N ARG A 220 -4.10 15.58 15.42
CA ARG A 220 -3.62 16.38 16.57
C ARG A 220 -2.68 17.51 16.15
N TYR A 221 -2.05 17.35 15.00
CA TYR A 221 -1.07 18.27 14.44
C TYR A 221 -1.62 19.05 13.23
N ASP A 222 -2.89 18.84 12.88
CA ASP A 222 -3.53 19.40 11.67
C ASP A 222 -2.78 19.05 10.37
N ILE A 223 -2.15 17.87 10.33
CA ILE A 223 -1.37 17.39 9.18
C ILE A 223 -2.28 16.55 8.28
N PRO A 224 -2.39 16.89 6.98
CA PRO A 224 -3.15 16.09 6.02
C PRO A 224 -2.50 14.72 5.77
N VAL A 225 -3.34 13.69 5.73
CA VAL A 225 -2.90 12.30 5.47
C VAL A 225 -3.49 11.81 4.15
N GLN A 226 -2.62 11.31 3.28
CA GLN A 226 -2.99 10.58 2.07
C GLN A 226 -2.77 9.09 2.32
N VAL A 227 -3.83 8.29 2.28
CA VAL A 227 -3.76 6.85 2.53
C VAL A 227 -4.02 6.07 1.25
N ALA A 228 -3.21 5.05 0.97
CA ALA A 228 -3.51 4.04 -0.04
C ALA A 228 -4.12 2.83 0.67
N VAL A 229 -5.44 2.64 0.49
CA VAL A 229 -6.21 1.61 1.18
C VAL A 229 -6.02 0.23 0.55
N GLU A 230 -6.10 -0.81 1.38
CA GLU A 230 -6.08 -2.22 0.98
C GLU A 230 -7.49 -2.79 1.05
N GLU A 231 -8.24 -2.74 -0.05
CA GLU A 231 -9.55 -3.37 -0.19
C GLU A 231 -9.49 -4.58 -1.11
N ALA A 232 -10.32 -5.60 -0.82
CA ALA A 232 -10.44 -6.76 -1.68
C ALA A 232 -10.94 -6.34 -3.08
N MET A 233 -10.20 -6.68 -4.11
CA MET A 233 -10.53 -6.34 -5.49
C MET A 233 -10.78 -7.60 -6.32
N ALA A 234 -11.93 -7.65 -7.01
CA ALA A 234 -12.21 -8.71 -7.97
C ALA A 234 -11.92 -8.26 -9.41
N CYS A 235 -12.60 -7.20 -9.90
CA CYS A 235 -12.42 -6.74 -11.29
C CYS A 235 -11.31 -5.70 -11.47
N GLY A 236 -11.02 -4.87 -10.48
CA GLY A 236 -10.06 -3.78 -10.57
C GLY A 236 -10.48 -2.57 -11.43
N VAL A 237 -11.64 -2.63 -12.12
CA VAL A 237 -12.09 -1.66 -13.11
C VAL A 237 -13.46 -1.02 -12.80
N GLY A 238 -13.92 -1.16 -11.55
CA GLY A 238 -15.11 -0.44 -11.06
C GLY A 238 -16.45 -1.06 -11.38
N VAL A 239 -16.52 -2.29 -11.87
CA VAL A 239 -17.77 -2.94 -12.30
C VAL A 239 -18.42 -3.77 -11.19
N CYS A 240 -17.64 -4.55 -10.44
CA CYS A 240 -18.16 -5.58 -9.51
C CYS A 240 -18.60 -5.04 -8.15
N MET A 241 -18.24 -3.82 -7.78
CA MET A 241 -18.54 -3.18 -6.49
C MET A 241 -17.98 -3.91 -5.25
N THR A 242 -17.01 -4.81 -5.41
CA THR A 242 -16.41 -5.57 -4.29
C THR A 242 -15.53 -4.70 -3.40
N CYS A 243 -14.83 -3.70 -3.98
CA CYS A 243 -13.82 -2.89 -3.30
C CYS A 243 -14.36 -1.55 -2.77
N VAL A 244 -15.64 -1.54 -2.35
CA VAL A 244 -16.27 -0.30 -1.85
C VAL A 244 -15.99 -0.06 -0.39
N LEU A 245 -15.74 1.21 -0.06
CA LEU A 245 -15.67 1.69 1.32
C LEU A 245 -16.39 3.04 1.45
N PRO A 246 -16.88 3.37 2.66
CA PRO A 246 -17.61 4.62 2.90
C PRO A 246 -16.65 5.80 2.99
N VAL A 247 -16.86 6.80 2.11
CA VAL A 247 -16.04 8.02 2.04
C VAL A 247 -16.92 9.26 2.06
N ILE A 248 -16.55 10.24 2.84
CA ILE A 248 -17.21 11.55 2.91
C ILE A 248 -16.69 12.39 1.75
N GLY A 249 -17.58 12.79 0.84
CA GLY A 249 -17.26 13.72 -0.24
C GLY A 249 -16.99 15.14 0.24
N SER A 250 -16.46 15.98 -0.65
CA SER A 250 -16.25 17.41 -0.37
C SER A 250 -17.55 18.18 -0.05
N ASP A 251 -18.69 17.62 -0.45
CA ASP A 251 -20.04 18.10 -0.14
C ASP A 251 -20.59 17.59 1.21
N GLY A 252 -19.77 16.86 1.97
CA GLY A 252 -20.14 16.27 3.26
C GLY A 252 -21.07 15.05 3.17
N ILE A 253 -21.34 14.54 1.95
CA ILE A 253 -22.20 13.37 1.74
C ILE A 253 -21.33 12.11 1.71
N THR A 254 -21.70 11.12 2.53
CA THR A 254 -21.07 9.80 2.51
C THR A 254 -21.50 9.02 1.26
N ARG A 255 -20.53 8.45 0.54
CA ARG A 255 -20.76 7.57 -0.61
C ARG A 255 -19.95 6.30 -0.46
N MET A 256 -20.48 5.20 -1.00
CA MET A 256 -19.72 3.96 -1.16
C MET A 256 -18.80 4.12 -2.36
N SER A 257 -17.53 4.42 -2.08
CA SER A 257 -16.49 4.73 -3.06
C SER A 257 -15.75 3.46 -3.48
N ARG A 258 -15.48 3.29 -4.77
CA ARG A 258 -14.78 2.12 -5.32
C ARG A 258 -13.28 2.33 -5.28
N SER A 259 -12.57 1.61 -4.43
CA SER A 259 -11.12 1.76 -4.27
C SER A 259 -10.34 1.55 -5.56
N CYS A 260 -10.84 0.74 -6.48
CA CYS A 260 -10.15 0.46 -7.74
C CYS A 260 -10.24 1.60 -8.78
N VAL A 261 -11.20 2.51 -8.67
CA VAL A 261 -11.43 3.61 -9.63
C VAL A 261 -11.34 4.97 -8.97
N ASP A 262 -12.02 5.12 -7.83
CA ASP A 262 -12.10 6.37 -7.09
C ASP A 262 -10.93 6.53 -6.10
N GLY A 263 -10.27 5.42 -5.73
CA GLY A 263 -9.04 5.27 -4.97
C GLY A 263 -7.91 4.61 -5.79
N PRO A 264 -6.99 3.85 -5.19
CA PRO A 264 -6.92 3.45 -3.77
C PRO A 264 -6.50 4.58 -2.84
N VAL A 265 -6.05 5.71 -3.38
CA VAL A 265 -5.57 6.83 -2.60
C VAL A 265 -6.73 7.76 -2.21
N TYR A 266 -6.87 7.97 -0.91
CA TYR A 266 -7.86 8.85 -0.30
C TYR A 266 -7.22 9.79 0.70
N ARG A 267 -7.90 10.89 1.01
CA ARG A 267 -7.60 11.66 2.21
C ARG A 267 -8.08 10.85 3.42
N GLY A 268 -7.18 10.58 4.35
CA GLY A 268 -7.47 9.73 5.51
C GLY A 268 -8.66 10.20 6.33
N GLU A 269 -8.81 11.52 6.48
CA GLU A 269 -9.92 12.14 7.20
C GLU A 269 -11.28 12.02 6.52
N GLN A 270 -11.33 11.67 5.23
CA GLN A 270 -12.57 11.43 4.50
C GLN A 270 -13.06 9.98 4.58
N VAL A 271 -12.19 9.05 4.93
CA VAL A 271 -12.56 7.64 5.10
C VAL A 271 -13.32 7.45 6.41
N ARG A 272 -14.49 6.83 6.35
CA ARG A 272 -15.28 6.46 7.53
C ARG A 272 -14.78 5.13 8.09
N TRP A 273 -13.66 5.18 8.78
CA TRP A 273 -12.92 4.01 9.24
C TRP A 273 -13.74 3.03 10.08
N ASP A 274 -14.67 3.54 10.89
CA ASP A 274 -15.51 2.72 11.76
C ASP A 274 -16.67 2.03 11.02
N ASP A 275 -16.97 2.48 9.80
CA ASP A 275 -18.06 1.95 8.98
C ASP A 275 -17.55 1.03 7.84
N ILE A 276 -16.25 0.74 7.78
CA ILE A 276 -15.67 -0.16 6.77
C ILE A 276 -16.29 -1.55 6.91
N GLY A 277 -16.71 -2.15 5.78
CA GLY A 277 -17.42 -3.42 5.75
C GLY A 277 -18.93 -3.30 5.96
N THR A 278 -19.46 -2.09 6.15
CA THR A 278 -20.89 -1.81 6.29
C THR A 278 -21.37 -0.76 5.30
N ILE A 279 -22.67 -0.60 5.16
CA ILE A 279 -23.29 0.51 4.45
C ILE A 279 -23.86 1.45 5.50
N PRO A 280 -23.28 2.64 5.74
CA PRO A 280 -23.81 3.59 6.70
C PRO A 280 -25.23 4.03 6.33
N PHE A 281 -26.11 4.15 7.31
CA PHE A 281 -27.52 4.52 7.10
C PHE A 281 -27.70 5.88 6.42
N ASP A 282 -26.72 6.78 6.59
CA ASP A 282 -26.67 8.12 6.01
C ASP A 282 -25.86 8.21 4.72
N ALA A 283 -25.41 7.07 4.17
CA ALA A 283 -24.74 7.02 2.89
C ALA A 283 -25.71 7.29 1.74
N PHE A 284 -25.25 7.98 0.71
CA PHE A 284 -26.04 8.23 -0.51
C PHE A 284 -26.55 6.92 -1.11
N GLY A 285 -27.88 6.84 -1.27
CA GLY A 285 -28.57 5.65 -1.79
C GLY A 285 -28.78 4.52 -0.79
N ALA A 286 -28.44 4.71 0.50
CA ALA A 286 -28.82 3.75 1.54
C ALA A 286 -30.33 3.71 1.75
N PRO A 287 -30.92 2.58 2.21
CA PRO A 287 -32.33 2.53 2.56
C PRO A 287 -32.67 3.61 3.61
N GLY A 288 -33.60 4.50 3.30
CA GLY A 288 -33.96 5.61 4.18
C GLY A 288 -33.08 6.86 4.07
N TRP A 289 -32.15 6.88 3.12
CA TRP A 289 -31.39 8.10 2.83
C TRP A 289 -32.32 9.17 2.26
N GLU A 290 -32.37 10.32 2.93
CA GLU A 290 -33.06 11.52 2.44
C GLU A 290 -32.03 12.57 2.06
N PRO A 291 -32.19 13.25 0.90
CA PRO A 291 -31.38 14.41 0.58
C PRO A 291 -31.50 15.39 1.76
N ARG A 292 -30.42 15.66 2.48
CA ARG A 292 -30.42 16.83 3.37
C ARG A 292 -30.75 17.99 2.48
N ALA A 293 -31.95 18.58 2.66
CA ALA A 293 -32.27 19.85 2.07
C ALA A 293 -31.06 20.74 2.35
N HIS A 294 -30.38 21.18 1.32
CA HIS A 294 -29.30 22.13 1.48
C HIS A 294 -29.91 23.26 2.27
N ARG A 295 -29.56 23.39 3.54
CA ARG A 295 -29.65 24.65 4.21
C ARG A 295 -28.75 25.56 3.39
N ALA A 296 -29.33 26.15 2.33
CA ALA A 296 -28.85 27.38 1.81
C ALA A 296 -28.65 28.21 3.07
N ALA A 297 -27.40 28.51 3.39
CA ALA A 297 -27.11 29.53 4.38
C ALA A 297 -27.84 30.74 3.86
N ALA A 298 -29.01 30.98 4.40
CA ALA A 298 -29.70 32.23 4.26
C ALA A 298 -28.79 33.24 4.96
N VAL A 299 -27.85 33.75 4.17
CA VAL A 299 -27.27 35.05 4.38
C VAL A 299 -28.43 36.01 4.11
N GLN A 300 -29.41 36.02 5.01
CA GLN A 300 -30.33 37.12 5.09
C GLN A 300 -29.54 38.24 5.73
N GLY A 301 -29.13 39.15 4.83
CA GLY A 301 -28.63 40.43 5.15
C GLY A 301 -29.58 41.07 6.21
N ARG A 302 -29.05 41.36 7.36
CA ARG A 302 -29.58 42.39 8.21
C ARG A 302 -29.38 43.72 7.51
N GLY A 303 -30.32 44.01 6.61
CA GLY A 303 -30.61 45.36 6.14
C GLY A 303 -31.55 45.96 7.13
N GLY A 304 -31.11 47.03 7.81
CA GLY A 304 -31.91 47.74 8.77
C GLY A 304 -33.12 48.41 8.15
N GLN A 305 -34.20 48.50 8.92
CA GLN A 305 -35.11 49.64 8.93
C GLN A 305 -35.69 49.73 10.33
N GLY A 306 -35.37 50.87 10.94
CA GLY A 306 -36.00 51.31 12.16
C GLY A 306 -37.41 51.81 11.92
N SER A 307 -38.29 51.66 12.87
CA SER A 307 -39.24 52.69 13.32
C SER A 307 -39.91 52.26 14.60
N ALA A 308 -39.79 53.13 15.53
CA ALA A 308 -40.54 53.54 16.70
C ALA A 308 -41.90 52.88 17.02
N GLY A 309 -42.11 52.61 18.31
CA GLY A 309 -43.41 52.97 18.91
C GLY A 309 -44.00 51.96 19.86
N GLN A 310 -43.87 52.33 21.09
CA GLN A 310 -44.87 52.33 22.21
C GLN A 310 -44.93 51.18 23.21
N ALA A 311 -44.90 51.70 24.40
CA ALA A 311 -45.01 51.18 25.75
C ALA A 311 -46.28 50.41 26.08
N GLY A 312 -46.18 49.53 27.07
CA GLY A 312 -47.33 48.95 27.77
C GLY A 312 -46.95 47.96 28.85
N ASN A 313 -46.77 48.46 30.07
CA ASN A 313 -47.00 47.90 31.41
C ASN A 313 -46.99 46.36 31.62
N GLY A 314 -46.19 45.96 32.63
CA GLY A 314 -46.28 44.74 33.40
C GLY A 314 -47.53 44.66 34.30
N PRO A 315 -47.64 43.76 35.26
CA PRO A 315 -46.65 43.42 36.29
C PRO A 315 -46.55 41.90 36.70
N SER A 316 -45.48 41.59 37.41
CA SER A 316 -45.28 40.76 38.62
C SER A 316 -46.05 39.44 38.85
N ALA A 317 -45.33 38.38 39.17
CA ALA A 317 -45.02 37.92 40.52
C ALA A 317 -44.71 36.41 40.56
N ASP A 318 -43.73 36.09 41.40
CA ASP A 318 -43.57 34.87 42.24
C ASP A 318 -43.33 33.54 41.58
N GLY A 319 -42.20 32.91 41.70
CA GLY A 319 -41.54 32.47 42.92
C GLY A 319 -41.84 30.99 43.14
N HIS A 320 -40.85 30.13 42.98
CA HIS A 320 -40.54 29.05 43.91
C HIS A 320 -39.35 28.21 43.52
N THR A 321 -38.44 28.13 44.44
CA THR A 321 -37.34 27.22 44.65
C THR A 321 -37.79 25.77 44.79
N ALA A 322 -36.96 24.80 44.31
CA ALA A 322 -36.62 23.56 45.06
C ALA A 322 -35.58 22.71 44.31
N ASP A 323 -34.50 22.59 44.97
CA ASP A 323 -33.55 21.49 45.21
C ASP A 323 -33.68 20.16 44.45
N GLY A 324 -32.54 19.71 43.91
CA GLY A 324 -31.79 18.48 43.80
C GLY A 324 -32.50 17.10 43.82
N PRO A 325 -31.78 15.98 43.64
CA PRO A 325 -30.34 15.73 43.68
C PRO A 325 -29.77 14.90 42.52
N ALA A 326 -28.45 14.81 42.51
CA ALA A 326 -27.60 13.92 41.74
C ALA A 326 -27.93 12.45 41.98
N VAL A 327 -27.91 11.64 40.92
CA VAL A 327 -27.75 10.19 41.03
C VAL A 327 -26.69 9.69 40.03
N ALA A 328 -25.71 9.03 40.62
CA ALA A 328 -24.60 8.35 40.00
C ALA A 328 -25.02 6.99 39.38
N GLY A 329 -24.26 6.58 38.38
CA GLY A 329 -23.83 5.20 38.23
C GLY A 329 -24.82 4.20 37.61
N GLY A 330 -24.32 3.50 36.58
CA GLY A 330 -24.91 2.25 36.16
C GLY A 330 -24.39 1.76 34.81
N ALA A 331 -23.27 1.06 34.84
CA ALA A 331 -22.82 0.20 33.75
C ALA A 331 -23.90 -0.87 33.50
N VAL A 332 -24.38 -0.99 32.25
CA VAL A 332 -25.25 -2.07 31.86
C VAL A 332 -24.47 -3.00 30.95
N ASN A 333 -24.15 -4.15 31.53
CA ASN A 333 -23.66 -5.37 30.91
C ASN A 333 -24.85 -6.04 30.20
N LEU A 334 -24.86 -6.20 28.90
CA LEU A 334 -25.86 -6.97 28.19
C LEU A 334 -25.27 -8.32 27.77
N GLY A 335 -25.68 -9.31 28.53
CA GLY A 335 -25.43 -10.72 28.32
C GLY A 335 -26.15 -11.27 27.08
N SER A 336 -25.58 -12.33 26.56
CA SER A 336 -26.07 -13.18 25.48
C SER A 336 -27.44 -13.80 25.79
N PRO A 337 -28.28 -14.07 24.78
CA PRO A 337 -29.43 -14.95 24.97
C PRO A 337 -29.07 -16.41 24.76
N VAL A 338 -29.43 -17.19 25.79
CA VAL A 338 -29.45 -18.66 25.79
C VAL A 338 -30.85 -19.14 25.35
N GLY A 339 -30.88 -20.04 24.42
CA GLY A 339 -31.53 -21.30 24.30
C GLY A 339 -33.06 -21.49 24.39
N ALA A 340 -33.57 -22.26 23.48
CA ALA A 340 -34.59 -23.34 23.65
C ALA A 340 -34.55 -24.14 22.36
N GLY A 341 -34.31 -25.43 22.25
CA GLY A 341 -34.93 -26.56 22.91
C GLY A 341 -35.67 -27.34 21.86
N GLY A 342 -35.15 -28.52 21.38
CA GLY A 342 -35.87 -29.42 20.46
C GLY A 342 -35.03 -30.62 20.10
N SER A 343 -35.29 -31.71 20.80
CA SER A 343 -34.71 -33.04 20.64
C SER A 343 -35.17 -33.74 19.37
N ALA A 344 -34.27 -34.46 18.67
CA ALA A 344 -34.57 -35.70 17.96
C ALA A 344 -33.31 -36.55 17.77
N ASP A 345 -33.42 -37.77 18.20
CA ASP A 345 -32.46 -38.87 18.20
C ASP A 345 -32.06 -39.31 16.78
N GLY A 346 -30.78 -39.69 16.64
CA GLY A 346 -30.25 -40.47 15.51
C GLY A 346 -28.79 -40.87 15.76
N PRO A 347 -28.36 -42.09 15.44
CA PRO A 347 -27.18 -42.72 16.01
C PRO A 347 -25.87 -42.31 15.37
N PRO A 348 -24.73 -42.60 16.02
CA PRO A 348 -23.41 -42.08 15.64
C PRO A 348 -22.76 -42.89 14.50
N ALA A 349 -22.31 -42.21 13.48
CA ALA A 349 -21.44 -42.77 12.43
C ALA A 349 -19.97 -42.52 12.75
N GLY A 350 -19.23 -43.60 12.52
CA GLY A 350 -17.85 -43.81 12.96
C GLY A 350 -16.79 -42.87 12.43
N GLN A 351 -15.78 -42.73 13.21
CA GLN A 351 -14.47 -42.14 12.88
C GLN A 351 -13.70 -43.03 11.89
N PRO A 352 -13.01 -42.50 10.89
CA PRO A 352 -11.98 -43.27 10.17
C PRO A 352 -10.64 -43.08 10.87
N GLY A 353 -10.05 -44.25 11.17
CA GLY A 353 -8.79 -44.42 11.86
C GLY A 353 -7.56 -43.96 11.06
N GLU A 354 -6.54 -43.65 11.83
CA GLU A 354 -5.15 -43.46 11.40
C GLU A 354 -4.59 -44.73 10.74
N PRO A 355 -3.73 -44.65 9.72
CA PRO A 355 -2.93 -45.77 9.28
C PRO A 355 -1.64 -45.87 10.10
N ALA A 356 -1.48 -47.03 10.68
CA ALA A 356 -0.33 -47.50 11.46
C ALA A 356 0.95 -47.59 10.61
N VAL A 357 2.06 -47.19 11.26
CA VAL A 357 3.42 -47.40 10.83
C VAL A 357 3.78 -48.89 10.97
N ALA A 358 4.12 -49.55 9.86
CA ALA A 358 4.70 -50.90 9.88
C ALA A 358 6.22 -50.82 9.76
N THR A 359 6.89 -51.13 10.84
CA THR A 359 8.29 -51.50 10.91
C THR A 359 8.47 -52.93 10.40
N GLY A 360 9.27 -53.07 9.34
CA GLY A 360 9.67 -54.39 8.83
C GLY A 360 11.17 -54.44 8.58
N THR A 361 11.87 -55.07 9.53
CA THR A 361 13.25 -55.52 9.41
C THR A 361 13.35 -56.74 8.50
N GLY A 362 14.28 -56.75 7.54
CA GLY A 362 14.58 -57.93 6.75
C GLY A 362 15.94 -57.80 6.07
N GLN A 363 16.92 -58.50 6.64
CA GLN A 363 18.25 -58.79 6.10
C GLN A 363 18.17 -59.77 4.94
N ALA A 364 19.09 -59.66 3.94
CA ALA A 364 20.08 -60.61 3.51
C ALA A 364 20.50 -60.44 2.03
N ALA A 365 21.78 -60.39 1.87
CA ALA A 365 22.79 -61.16 1.11
C ALA A 365 23.04 -60.78 -0.35
N ALA A 366 24.21 -60.24 -0.59
CA ALA A 366 25.40 -60.70 -1.27
C ALA A 366 25.21 -61.32 -2.67
N THR A 367 25.86 -60.74 -3.68
CA THR A 367 26.89 -61.33 -4.59
C THR A 367 27.40 -60.29 -5.56
N GLY A 368 28.74 -60.04 -5.57
CA GLY A 368 29.46 -59.49 -6.73
C GLY A 368 29.86 -60.63 -7.67
N PRO A 369 30.54 -60.38 -8.77
CA PRO A 369 31.89 -59.81 -8.81
C PRO A 369 32.31 -59.04 -10.10
N ALA A 370 33.38 -58.27 -9.94
CA ALA A 370 34.59 -58.15 -10.77
C ALA A 370 34.53 -57.74 -12.27
N GLY A 371 35.39 -56.75 -12.62
CA GLY A 371 35.93 -56.52 -13.92
C GLY A 371 36.46 -55.12 -14.15
N GLY A 372 37.72 -54.80 -13.76
CA GLY A 372 38.53 -53.79 -14.40
C GLY A 372 39.33 -54.47 -15.52
N PRO A 373 40.14 -53.79 -16.33
CA PRO A 373 41.24 -52.91 -15.94
C PRO A 373 41.59 -51.72 -16.82
N ALA A 374 42.28 -50.74 -16.28
CA ALA A 374 43.63 -50.19 -16.63
C ALA A 374 43.93 -49.60 -18.03
N GLY A 375 44.59 -48.46 -17.92
CA GLY A 375 45.50 -47.87 -18.93
C GLY A 375 45.03 -46.55 -19.45
N GLY A 376 45.80 -45.49 -19.43
CA GLY A 376 47.17 -45.21 -19.31
C GLY A 376 47.35 -43.72 -19.27
N ALA A 377 48.39 -43.31 -18.60
CA ALA A 377 48.96 -41.99 -18.51
C ALA A 377 49.54 -41.54 -19.86
N GLU A 378 49.53 -40.22 -20.07
CA GLU A 378 50.77 -39.55 -20.55
C GLU A 378 50.71 -38.04 -20.33
N GLN A 379 51.83 -37.62 -19.88
CA GLN A 379 52.30 -36.28 -19.56
C GLN A 379 52.54 -35.45 -20.82
N GLY A 380 52.50 -34.14 -20.68
CA GLY A 380 52.98 -33.21 -21.69
C GLY A 380 53.11 -31.81 -21.11
N GLU A 381 54.30 -31.54 -20.59
CA GLU A 381 54.84 -30.22 -20.20
C GLU A 381 54.92 -29.29 -21.43
N GLY A 382 54.84 -27.98 -21.13
CA GLY A 382 55.18 -26.96 -22.12
C GLY A 382 55.05 -25.56 -21.54
N ALA A 383 56.11 -25.11 -20.88
CA ALA A 383 56.41 -23.79 -20.44
C ALA A 383 56.55 -22.77 -21.59
N GLY A 384 56.28 -21.50 -21.31
CA GLY A 384 56.58 -20.40 -22.19
C GLY A 384 56.29 -19.05 -21.56
N ALA A 385 57.28 -18.56 -20.84
CA ALA A 385 57.39 -17.19 -20.30
C ALA A 385 57.67 -16.17 -21.42
N GLY A 386 57.19 -14.96 -21.22
CA GLY A 386 57.57 -13.83 -22.09
C GLY A 386 57.13 -12.50 -21.44
N GLN A 387 58.07 -11.97 -20.65
CA GLN A 387 58.13 -10.63 -20.08
C GLN A 387 58.55 -9.57 -21.12
N VAL A 388 58.41 -8.27 -20.69
CA VAL A 388 59.13 -7.03 -21.08
C VAL A 388 58.37 -6.22 -22.15
N GLY A 389 58.11 -4.93 -21.96
CA GLY A 389 58.78 -3.74 -21.44
C GLY A 389 57.89 -2.55 -21.63
N ALA A 390 57.92 -1.72 -20.81
CA ALA A 390 58.27 -0.44 -20.27
C ALA A 390 58.59 0.66 -21.28
N ALA A 391 58.29 1.89 -20.81
CA ALA A 391 58.70 3.23 -21.20
C ALA A 391 57.80 3.95 -22.21
N GLY A 392 57.37 5.22 -22.03
CA GLY A 392 57.88 6.29 -21.21
C GLY A 392 57.56 7.60 -21.91
N GLY A 393 57.36 8.66 -21.13
CA GLY A 393 57.54 10.04 -21.58
C GLY A 393 56.30 10.72 -22.14
N GLY A 394 55.76 11.84 -21.70
CA GLY A 394 56.39 12.97 -21.01
C GLY A 394 55.99 14.25 -21.70
N ALA A 395 55.77 15.28 -20.93
CA ALA A 395 55.80 16.70 -21.23
C ALA A 395 54.46 17.41 -21.57
N ARG A 396 53.84 18.15 -20.61
CA ARG A 396 54.01 19.60 -20.34
C ARG A 396 53.71 20.52 -21.53
N GLY A 397 52.73 21.38 -21.33
CA GLY A 397 52.53 22.55 -22.15
C GLY A 397 51.43 23.46 -21.59
N ARG A 398 51.85 24.44 -20.90
CA ARG A 398 51.22 25.60 -20.27
C ARG A 398 50.48 26.53 -21.22
N SER A 399 49.43 27.17 -20.65
CA SER A 399 49.18 28.63 -20.62
C SER A 399 48.69 29.29 -21.93
N ALA A 400 47.54 29.97 -21.84
CA ALA A 400 47.48 31.42 -21.80
C ALA A 400 46.04 31.97 -21.82
N ARG A 401 45.82 32.89 -20.95
CA ARG A 401 44.77 33.93 -20.86
C ARG A 401 44.52 34.72 -22.15
N ARG A 402 43.30 35.19 -22.32
CA ARG A 402 42.88 36.59 -22.58
C ARG A 402 41.34 36.55 -22.70
N GLN A 403 40.59 37.20 -21.86
CA GLN A 403 40.17 38.62 -21.78
C GLN A 403 39.64 39.21 -23.11
N GLY A 404 38.41 39.72 -23.01
CA GLY A 404 37.94 40.82 -23.81
C GLY A 404 36.47 40.75 -24.13
N HIS A 405 35.64 41.47 -23.39
CA HIS A 405 34.75 42.59 -23.73
C HIS A 405 33.86 42.43 -24.97
N GLY A 406 32.56 42.52 -24.80
CA GLY A 406 31.77 43.72 -24.95
C GLY A 406 30.67 43.49 -25.98
N GLY A 407 29.48 43.84 -25.65
CA GLY A 407 28.31 43.88 -26.52
C GLY A 407 27.03 43.54 -25.77
#